data_231d7d767d3e055062c26f3e333e0e1f
#
_entry.id   231d7d767d3e055062c26f3e333e0e1f
#
_cell.length_a   1.000
_cell.length_b   1.000
_cell.length_c   1.000
_cell.angle_alpha   90.00
_cell.angle_beta   90.00
_cell.angle_gamma   90.00
#
_symmetry.space_group_name_H-M   'P 1'
#
loop_
_entity.id
_entity.type
_entity.pdbx_description
1 polymer ?
#
loop_
_entity_poly.entity_id
_entity_poly.type
_entity_poly.pdbx_seq_one_letter_code
_entity_poly.pdbx_strand_id
1 'polypeptide(L)'
;MRPRCSNPKTRPSLSFLLILCATLALALLPAAAPGQQQKSFVIVGADVADGSGGPLVRANVRVIGDRIAHVGNFAPDPGEEVVDAKGLVLAPGFIDTHNHSERGLETDPLAVTQISQGLTTLLLGQDGGSPWPVGEWLEHRRQNPAALNVAMLVGHATIRRKVMGDDFKRAARPEEVAQMAALVDQAMREGAVGLSSGLEYEVGSYSTTEEVVEMARVAGRYGGFYISHIRDEADKSFEAQRELLQIGREAGLPVQDTHIKIATVGVWYRAAETVKMYDDARHAGQDVTADCYPYDAWHSNFRVLVPNKKYDDPESVSRAIYDVGGPQNLLITDYKPHPEYEGHTLEQAAKMRGISATDLLIEIMREDEGGVIGKTMMEEDMRTFYAQPWVMVSSDGGIGMKHPRGAGTYPKVLGRLVREWHWLSLPEAVRRMTSLPAWRVKLYDRGWVREGMVADLTLFNPKTVIDRSTFEEPQKLSEGIEKVYVSGALVWDHDHATGMRPGKVLPK
;
A
#
# COMPACT_ATOMS: atom_id res chain seq x y z
N MET A 1 -86.59 -15.37 19.85
CA MET A 1 -87.26 -15.59 21.20
C MET A 1 -86.25 -15.26 22.28
N ARG A 2 -86.57 -14.26 23.07
CA ARG A 2 -86.00 -14.02 24.45
C ARG A 2 -86.56 -15.11 25.33
N PRO A 3 -86.07 -15.36 26.62
CA PRO A 3 -85.42 -14.40 27.52
C PRO A 3 -84.43 -14.96 28.59
N ARG A 4 -83.88 -14.00 29.35
CA ARG A 4 -83.67 -13.82 30.79
C ARG A 4 -82.41 -14.37 31.44
N CYS A 5 -81.60 -13.46 31.92
CA CYS A 5 -81.42 -12.89 33.30
C CYS A 5 -81.01 -13.84 34.38
N SER A 6 -79.88 -13.62 35.02
CA SER A 6 -79.75 -13.32 36.42
C SER A 6 -78.40 -12.81 36.84
N ASN A 7 -78.37 -11.85 37.71
CA ASN A 7 -77.37 -11.00 38.31
C ASN A 7 -76.80 -11.63 39.61
N PRO A 8 -76.06 -10.97 40.47
CA PRO A 8 -74.56 -10.97 40.57
C PRO A 8 -74.08 -11.54 41.90
N LYS A 9 -72.82 -11.83 42.03
CA LYS A 9 -72.19 -11.99 43.36
C LYS A 9 -70.89 -11.18 43.39
N THR A 10 -70.91 -10.17 44.24
CA THR A 10 -69.84 -9.37 44.80
C THR A 10 -68.72 -10.21 45.39
N ARG A 11 -67.48 -9.84 45.06
CA ARG A 11 -66.28 -10.23 45.82
C ARG A 11 -65.55 -8.99 46.29
N PRO A 12 -64.92 -9.01 47.46
CA PRO A 12 -64.36 -7.82 48.09
C PRO A 12 -62.98 -7.47 47.55
N SER A 13 -62.69 -6.20 47.65
CA SER A 13 -61.39 -5.55 47.28
C SER A 13 -60.22 -6.10 48.10
N LEU A 14 -59.20 -6.57 47.45
CA LEU A 14 -57.84 -6.78 47.97
C LEU A 14 -56.95 -5.61 47.55
N SER A 15 -57.13 -4.47 48.22
CA SER A 15 -56.27 -3.29 48.07
C SER A 15 -55.63 -3.05 49.44
N PHE A 16 -54.56 -3.79 49.78
CA PHE A 16 -53.73 -3.47 50.97
C PHE A 16 -52.53 -4.47 51.07
N LEU A 17 -51.73 -4.64 50.01
CA LEU A 17 -50.41 -5.33 50.15
C LEU A 17 -49.46 -5.05 49.01
N LEU A 18 -49.28 -3.79 48.56
CA LEU A 18 -48.34 -3.41 47.50
C LEU A 18 -47.63 -2.07 47.79
N ILE A 19 -47.36 -1.74 49.07
CA ILE A 19 -46.62 -0.51 49.45
C ILE A 19 -45.39 -0.82 50.33
N LEU A 20 -44.84 -2.01 50.36
CA LEU A 20 -43.67 -2.28 51.19
C LEU A 20 -42.53 -3.00 50.45
N CYS A 21 -42.48 -2.97 49.13
CA CYS A 21 -41.34 -3.51 48.36
C CYS A 21 -40.67 -2.51 47.40
N ALA A 22 -40.98 -1.21 47.50
CA ALA A 22 -40.44 -0.18 46.62
C ALA A 22 -39.28 0.66 47.21
N THR A 23 -38.76 0.31 48.39
CA THR A 23 -37.71 1.13 49.06
C THR A 23 -36.38 0.40 49.32
N LEU A 24 -36.10 -0.74 48.67
CA LEU A 24 -34.83 -1.44 48.85
C LEU A 24 -34.13 -1.83 47.55
N ALA A 25 -34.43 -1.18 46.43
CA ALA A 25 -33.77 -1.39 45.12
C ALA A 25 -32.96 -0.18 44.65
N LEU A 26 -32.57 0.71 45.56
CA LEU A 26 -31.82 1.94 45.21
C LEU A 26 -30.41 1.99 45.84
N ALA A 27 -29.67 0.91 45.86
CA ALA A 27 -28.28 0.96 46.35
C ALA A 27 -27.42 -0.20 45.82
N LEU A 28 -27.34 -0.40 44.50
CA LEU A 28 -26.25 -1.14 43.88
C LEU A 28 -26.16 -0.70 42.39
N LEU A 29 -25.94 0.59 42.18
CA LEU A 29 -25.22 0.99 40.96
C LEU A 29 -23.79 0.53 41.20
N PRO A 30 -23.21 -0.32 40.34
CA PRO A 30 -21.80 -0.60 40.42
C PRO A 30 -21.07 0.74 40.29
N ALA A 31 -20.25 1.08 41.29
CA ALA A 31 -19.30 2.17 41.16
C ALA A 31 -18.58 1.96 39.81
N ALA A 32 -18.66 2.93 38.91
CA ALA A 32 -17.89 2.91 37.68
C ALA A 32 -16.45 2.61 38.10
N ALA A 33 -15.87 1.52 37.58
CA ALA A 33 -14.47 1.24 37.78
C ALA A 33 -13.71 2.52 37.43
N PRO A 34 -12.70 2.94 38.19
CA PRO A 34 -11.90 4.12 37.86
C PRO A 34 -11.45 3.92 36.45
N GLY A 35 -11.93 4.79 35.52
CA GLY A 35 -11.60 4.71 34.11
C GLY A 35 -10.10 4.68 34.02
N GLN A 36 -9.52 3.66 33.40
CA GLN A 36 -8.10 3.66 33.04
C GLN A 36 -7.88 4.98 32.31
N GLN A 37 -7.11 5.89 32.94
CA GLN A 37 -6.84 7.20 32.38
C GLN A 37 -6.16 6.95 31.01
N GLN A 38 -6.87 7.22 29.91
CA GLN A 38 -6.30 7.02 28.57
C GLN A 38 -5.01 7.82 28.50
N LYS A 39 -3.94 7.18 28.04
CA LYS A 39 -2.65 7.86 27.87
C LYS A 39 -2.86 9.08 26.98
N SER A 40 -2.46 10.25 27.47
CA SER A 40 -2.55 11.52 26.76
C SER A 40 -1.17 12.14 26.60
N PHE A 41 -0.91 12.76 25.46
CA PHE A 41 0.27 13.54 25.21
C PHE A 41 -0.03 14.71 24.28
N VAL A 42 0.83 15.75 24.30
CA VAL A 42 0.71 16.91 23.42
C VAL A 42 2.01 17.08 22.64
N ILE A 43 1.91 17.15 21.32
CA ILE A 43 3.00 17.58 20.43
C ILE A 43 2.92 19.11 20.33
N VAL A 44 3.99 19.82 20.73
CA VAL A 44 3.97 21.28 20.82
C VAL A 44 4.92 21.92 19.80
N GLY A 45 4.45 23.00 19.18
CA GLY A 45 5.27 23.87 18.33
C GLY A 45 5.65 23.29 16.97
N ALA A 46 4.97 22.25 16.49
CA ALA A 46 5.18 21.69 15.17
C ALA A 46 4.68 22.61 14.05
N ASP A 47 5.33 22.56 12.90
CA ASP A 47 4.74 23.01 11.64
C ASP A 47 3.90 21.87 11.08
N VAL A 48 2.57 21.97 11.16
CA VAL A 48 1.63 20.88 10.80
C VAL A 48 1.36 20.89 9.30
N ALA A 49 1.70 19.79 8.63
CA ALA A 49 1.24 19.45 7.28
C ALA A 49 0.01 18.53 7.43
N ASP A 50 -1.20 19.08 7.36
CA ASP A 50 -2.42 18.39 7.77
C ASP A 50 -2.90 17.27 6.80
N GLY A 51 -2.22 17.08 5.67
CA GLY A 51 -2.59 16.14 4.62
C GLY A 51 -3.44 16.76 3.49
N SER A 52 -3.83 18.03 3.59
CA SER A 52 -4.64 18.70 2.55
C SER A 52 -3.86 19.09 1.29
N GLY A 53 -2.52 19.19 1.39
CA GLY A 53 -1.68 19.85 0.37
C GLY A 53 -1.64 21.37 0.52
N GLY A 54 -2.37 21.93 1.49
CA GLY A 54 -2.35 23.35 1.83
C GLY A 54 -1.12 23.77 2.65
N PRO A 55 -0.96 25.09 2.93
CA PRO A 55 0.19 25.60 3.66
C PRO A 55 0.37 24.96 5.05
N LEU A 56 1.62 24.86 5.51
CA LEU A 56 1.92 24.45 6.88
C LEU A 56 1.35 25.46 7.88
N VAL A 57 0.78 24.96 8.97
CA VAL A 57 0.24 25.77 10.05
C VAL A 57 0.92 25.39 11.37
N ARG A 58 1.48 26.37 12.06
CA ARG A 58 2.03 26.12 13.39
C ARG A 58 0.92 25.86 14.39
N ALA A 59 0.92 24.67 15.00
CA ALA A 59 -0.09 24.26 15.96
C ALA A 59 0.47 23.26 16.98
N ASN A 60 -0.26 23.12 18.08
CA ASN A 60 -0.12 22.02 19.02
C ASN A 60 -1.16 20.95 18.69
N VAL A 61 -0.82 19.68 18.93
CA VAL A 61 -1.71 18.56 18.66
C VAL A 61 -1.79 17.69 19.91
N ARG A 62 -3.00 17.56 20.49
CA ARG A 62 -3.27 16.68 21.63
C ARG A 62 -3.78 15.35 21.13
N VAL A 63 -3.20 14.26 21.63
CA VAL A 63 -3.64 12.90 21.41
C VAL A 63 -4.16 12.33 22.73
N ILE A 64 -5.35 11.69 22.68
CA ILE A 64 -5.93 10.96 23.80
C ILE A 64 -6.26 9.54 23.31
N GLY A 65 -5.65 8.54 23.91
CA GLY A 65 -5.76 7.16 23.45
C GLY A 65 -5.24 7.00 22.03
N ASP A 66 -6.11 6.57 21.11
CA ASP A 66 -5.77 6.37 19.71
C ASP A 66 -6.24 7.50 18.76
N ARG A 67 -6.72 8.64 19.32
CA ARG A 67 -7.32 9.73 18.52
C ARG A 67 -6.66 11.06 18.76
N ILE A 68 -6.66 11.88 17.69
CA ILE A 68 -6.36 13.30 17.76
C ILE A 68 -7.53 14.00 18.42
N ALA A 69 -7.32 14.51 19.63
CA ALA A 69 -8.38 15.12 20.42
C ALA A 69 -8.50 16.63 20.16
N HIS A 70 -7.38 17.31 19.89
CA HIS A 70 -7.40 18.76 19.61
C HIS A 70 -6.22 19.19 18.73
N VAL A 71 -6.46 20.12 17.82
CA VAL A 71 -5.45 20.77 16.96
C VAL A 71 -5.64 22.28 17.04
N GLY A 72 -4.61 23.02 17.47
CA GLY A 72 -4.71 24.46 17.57
C GLY A 72 -3.65 25.11 18.46
N ASN A 73 -3.90 26.34 18.88
CA ASN A 73 -3.04 27.05 19.81
C ASN A 73 -3.59 26.93 21.24
N PHE A 74 -3.05 26.00 22.03
CA PHE A 74 -3.41 25.75 23.43
C PHE A 74 -2.17 25.33 24.22
N ALA A 75 -2.23 25.44 25.56
CA ALA A 75 -1.18 24.94 26.44
C ALA A 75 -1.43 23.47 26.82
N PRO A 76 -0.38 22.68 27.10
CA PRO A 76 -0.54 21.36 27.73
C PRO A 76 -1.20 21.49 29.11
N ASP A 77 -1.97 20.49 29.50
CA ASP A 77 -2.54 20.41 30.82
C ASP A 77 -1.47 20.01 31.86
N PRO A 78 -1.63 20.38 33.16
CA PRO A 78 -0.67 20.00 34.20
C PRO A 78 -0.47 18.48 34.27
N GLY A 79 0.79 18.02 34.11
CA GLY A 79 1.15 16.61 34.18
C GLY A 79 0.95 15.83 32.87
N GLU A 80 0.55 16.49 31.80
CA GLU A 80 0.46 15.88 30.47
C GLU A 80 1.86 15.64 29.88
N GLU A 81 2.08 14.53 29.22
CA GLU A 81 3.33 14.25 28.51
C GLU A 81 3.48 15.23 27.32
N VAL A 82 4.63 15.92 27.23
CA VAL A 82 4.89 16.94 26.20
C VAL A 82 5.99 16.48 25.28
N VAL A 83 5.72 16.50 23.98
CA VAL A 83 6.68 16.25 22.89
C VAL A 83 7.03 17.61 22.25
N ASP A 84 8.25 18.11 22.47
CA ASP A 84 8.74 19.34 21.80
C ASP A 84 9.03 19.05 20.33
N ALA A 85 8.31 19.71 19.44
CA ALA A 85 8.43 19.56 17.99
C ALA A 85 8.84 20.85 17.29
N LYS A 86 9.48 21.79 18.00
CA LYS A 86 9.96 23.04 17.38
C LYS A 86 10.95 22.77 16.27
N GLY A 87 10.66 23.34 15.08
CA GLY A 87 11.50 23.16 13.88
C GLY A 87 11.29 21.85 13.14
N LEU A 88 10.37 21.02 13.63
CA LEU A 88 9.96 19.78 12.98
C LEU A 88 8.61 19.95 12.26
N VAL A 89 8.35 19.07 11.30
CA VAL A 89 7.07 18.95 10.62
C VAL A 89 6.32 17.76 11.19
N LEU A 90 5.06 17.99 11.60
CA LEU A 90 4.12 16.94 11.94
C LEU A 90 3.20 16.69 10.75
N ALA A 91 3.15 15.45 10.29
CA ALA A 91 2.28 14.98 9.23
C ALA A 91 1.40 13.82 9.73
N PRO A 92 0.31 13.47 9.03
CA PRO A 92 -0.31 12.16 9.19
C PRO A 92 0.72 11.07 8.90
N GLY A 93 0.56 9.90 9.49
CA GLY A 93 1.39 8.73 9.17
C GLY A 93 1.28 8.37 7.69
N PHE A 94 2.41 8.03 7.08
CA PHE A 94 2.46 7.72 5.66
C PHE A 94 1.80 6.37 5.37
N ILE A 95 1.16 6.29 4.19
CA ILE A 95 0.41 5.12 3.71
C ILE A 95 1.05 4.67 2.40
N ASP A 96 1.55 3.45 2.38
CA ASP A 96 2.12 2.83 1.19
C ASP A 96 1.05 2.00 0.47
N THR A 97 0.67 2.44 -0.73
CA THR A 97 -0.36 1.77 -1.54
C THR A 97 0.19 0.64 -2.41
N HIS A 98 1.51 0.40 -2.36
CA HIS A 98 2.14 -0.69 -3.08
C HIS A 98 3.33 -1.25 -2.28
N ASN A 99 3.11 -2.35 -1.56
CA ASN A 99 4.12 -2.95 -0.70
C ASN A 99 4.04 -4.48 -0.70
N HIS A 100 5.18 -5.16 -0.61
CA HIS A 100 5.35 -6.61 -0.69
C HIS A 100 5.86 -7.21 0.63
N SER A 101 5.39 -6.70 1.77
CA SER A 101 5.85 -7.13 3.10
C SER A 101 5.08 -8.31 3.69
N GLU A 102 4.21 -9.01 2.95
CA GLU A 102 3.38 -10.11 3.48
C GLU A 102 4.22 -11.15 4.23
N ARG A 103 5.32 -11.60 3.61
CA ARG A 103 6.25 -12.57 4.21
C ARG A 103 7.21 -11.92 5.21
N GLY A 104 7.64 -10.68 4.92
CA GLY A 104 8.57 -9.96 5.78
C GLY A 104 8.00 -9.70 7.17
N LEU A 105 6.70 -9.42 7.29
CA LEU A 105 6.00 -9.23 8.56
C LEU A 105 5.94 -10.48 9.45
N GLU A 106 6.17 -11.67 8.91
CA GLU A 106 6.29 -12.90 9.71
C GLU A 106 7.62 -12.97 10.44
N THR A 107 8.68 -12.44 9.86
CA THR A 107 10.04 -12.47 10.40
C THR A 107 10.42 -11.19 11.14
N ASP A 108 9.91 -10.04 10.68
CA ASP A 108 10.08 -8.73 11.31
C ASP A 108 8.72 -8.03 11.52
N PRO A 109 7.97 -8.37 12.57
CA PRO A 109 6.72 -7.70 12.88
C PRO A 109 6.89 -6.25 13.37
N LEU A 110 8.10 -5.81 13.70
CA LEU A 110 8.40 -4.41 13.99
C LEU A 110 8.48 -3.58 12.71
N ALA A 111 8.67 -4.22 11.55
CA ALA A 111 8.75 -3.58 10.24
C ALA A 111 9.72 -2.39 10.23
N VAL A 112 10.93 -2.60 10.78
CA VAL A 112 11.88 -1.53 11.09
C VAL A 112 12.19 -0.66 9.89
N THR A 113 12.45 -1.26 8.72
CA THR A 113 12.72 -0.53 7.48
C THR A 113 11.52 0.27 6.96
N GLN A 114 10.31 -0.09 7.40
CA GLN A 114 9.07 0.60 7.00
C GLN A 114 8.77 1.77 7.96
N ILE A 115 8.72 1.51 9.27
CA ILE A 115 8.40 2.56 10.26
C ILE A 115 9.48 3.65 10.32
N SER A 116 10.75 3.32 10.07
CA SER A 116 11.85 4.30 9.98
C SER A 116 11.70 5.31 8.84
N GLN A 117 10.82 5.03 7.87
CA GLN A 117 10.45 5.95 6.78
C GLN A 117 9.23 6.82 7.10
N GLY A 118 8.61 6.63 8.27
CA GLY A 118 7.36 7.32 8.63
C GLY A 118 6.09 6.57 8.23
N LEU A 119 6.20 5.33 7.77
CA LEU A 119 5.05 4.51 7.37
C LEU A 119 4.27 4.03 8.58
N THR A 120 2.95 4.15 8.51
CA THR A 120 2.00 3.67 9.53
C THR A 120 1.00 2.67 8.96
N THR A 121 0.92 2.54 7.63
CA THR A 121 -0.04 1.66 6.96
C THR A 121 0.54 1.12 5.66
N LEU A 122 0.39 -0.18 5.42
CA LEU A 122 0.77 -0.85 4.18
C LEU A 122 -0.47 -1.46 3.51
N LEU A 123 -0.60 -1.27 2.20
CA LEU A 123 -1.51 -2.02 1.35
C LEU A 123 -0.75 -3.17 0.70
N LEU A 124 -1.14 -4.38 1.02
CA LEU A 124 -0.51 -5.64 0.66
C LEU A 124 -1.34 -6.42 -0.36
N GLY A 125 -0.79 -7.51 -0.90
CA GLY A 125 -1.47 -8.32 -1.91
C GLY A 125 -1.35 -7.75 -3.31
N GLN A 126 -0.17 -7.26 -3.65
CA GLN A 126 0.12 -6.54 -4.89
C GLN A 126 0.38 -7.48 -6.08
N ASP A 127 0.34 -6.94 -7.29
CA ASP A 127 0.76 -7.57 -8.56
C ASP A 127 0.13 -8.93 -8.83
N GLY A 128 -1.13 -9.09 -8.37
CA GLY A 128 -1.88 -10.34 -8.52
C GLY A 128 -1.49 -11.44 -7.54
N GLY A 129 -0.56 -11.18 -6.63
CA GLY A 129 -0.14 -12.10 -5.57
C GLY A 129 -0.79 -11.75 -4.23
N SER A 130 -1.39 -12.72 -3.54
CA SER A 130 -1.86 -12.53 -2.17
C SER A 130 -1.80 -13.84 -1.39
N PRO A 131 -1.72 -13.79 -0.05
CA PRO A 131 -2.01 -14.95 0.77
C PRO A 131 -3.41 -15.49 0.48
N TRP A 132 -3.59 -16.79 0.67
CA TRP A 132 -4.89 -17.45 0.50
C TRP A 132 -5.12 -18.55 1.55
N PRO A 133 -6.29 -18.62 2.21
CA PRO A 133 -7.38 -17.63 2.19
C PRO A 133 -6.99 -16.27 2.78
N VAL A 134 -7.56 -15.19 2.23
CA VAL A 134 -7.25 -13.82 2.71
C VAL A 134 -7.67 -13.65 4.16
N GLY A 135 -8.85 -14.17 4.54
CA GLY A 135 -9.38 -14.05 5.90
C GLY A 135 -8.49 -14.71 6.96
N GLU A 136 -7.89 -15.85 6.66
CA GLU A 136 -6.98 -16.54 7.58
C GLU A 136 -5.71 -15.70 7.85
N TRP A 137 -5.14 -15.10 6.81
CA TRP A 137 -3.98 -14.22 6.97
C TRP A 137 -4.32 -12.97 7.77
N LEU A 138 -5.46 -12.35 7.49
CA LEU A 138 -5.93 -11.17 8.24
C LEU A 138 -6.19 -11.50 9.70
N GLU A 139 -6.77 -12.67 10.00
CA GLU A 139 -7.01 -13.11 11.37
C GLU A 139 -5.68 -13.41 12.10
N HIS A 140 -4.73 -14.05 11.42
CA HIS A 140 -3.39 -14.23 11.95
C HIS A 140 -2.73 -12.90 12.32
N ARG A 141 -2.89 -11.85 11.49
CA ARG A 141 -2.37 -10.51 11.80
C ARG A 141 -3.11 -9.81 12.93
N ARG A 142 -4.41 -10.06 13.13
CA ARG A 142 -5.14 -9.56 14.31
C ARG A 142 -4.60 -10.18 15.61
N GLN A 143 -4.29 -11.46 15.59
CA GLN A 143 -3.72 -12.18 16.72
C GLN A 143 -2.24 -11.87 16.94
N ASN A 144 -1.50 -11.56 15.89
CA ASN A 144 -0.07 -11.25 15.90
C ASN A 144 0.18 -9.88 15.25
N PRO A 145 -0.19 -8.77 15.91
CA PRO A 145 -0.09 -7.44 15.30
C PRO A 145 1.35 -7.04 14.98
N ALA A 146 1.50 -6.23 13.94
CA ALA A 146 2.75 -5.57 13.59
C ALA A 146 2.85 -4.18 14.23
N ALA A 147 3.99 -3.51 14.06
CA ALA A 147 4.14 -2.12 14.51
C ALA A 147 3.26 -1.15 13.71
N LEU A 148 2.87 -1.50 12.47
CA LEU A 148 2.06 -0.69 11.57
C LEU A 148 0.77 -1.42 11.15
N ASN A 149 -0.17 -0.65 10.60
CA ASN A 149 -1.44 -1.17 10.09
C ASN A 149 -1.25 -1.85 8.74
N VAL A 150 -2.14 -2.80 8.44
CA VAL A 150 -2.18 -3.49 7.15
C VAL A 150 -3.59 -3.51 6.57
N ALA A 151 -3.68 -3.37 5.24
CA ALA A 151 -4.86 -3.68 4.44
C ALA A 151 -4.44 -4.67 3.35
N MET A 152 -5.36 -5.50 2.85
CA MET A 152 -5.05 -6.59 1.93
C MET A 152 -5.91 -6.53 0.68
N LEU A 153 -5.29 -6.68 -0.47
CA LEU A 153 -5.94 -6.95 -1.74
C LEU A 153 -6.06 -8.46 -1.99
N VAL A 154 -7.04 -8.88 -2.77
CA VAL A 154 -7.04 -10.24 -3.32
C VAL A 154 -6.28 -10.25 -4.65
N GLY A 155 -5.36 -11.20 -4.81
CA GLY A 155 -4.51 -11.30 -6.00
C GLY A 155 -5.15 -12.15 -7.09
N HIS A 156 -5.30 -11.58 -8.30
CA HIS A 156 -5.81 -12.28 -9.50
C HIS A 156 -5.02 -13.54 -9.83
N ALA A 157 -3.68 -13.48 -9.86
CA ALA A 157 -2.84 -14.63 -10.19
C ALA A 157 -2.96 -15.76 -9.15
N THR A 158 -3.08 -15.39 -7.85
CA THR A 158 -3.35 -16.36 -6.78
C THR A 158 -4.67 -17.10 -7.03
N ILE A 159 -5.74 -16.38 -7.34
CA ILE A 159 -7.05 -16.95 -7.61
C ILE A 159 -7.02 -17.82 -8.88
N ARG A 160 -6.39 -17.31 -9.95
CA ARG A 160 -6.29 -18.02 -11.22
C ARG A 160 -5.55 -19.36 -11.06
N ARG A 161 -4.40 -19.35 -10.37
CA ARG A 161 -3.64 -20.60 -10.10
C ARG A 161 -4.44 -21.57 -9.22
N LYS A 162 -5.23 -21.05 -8.29
CA LYS A 162 -6.08 -21.88 -7.43
C LYS A 162 -7.18 -22.63 -8.20
N VAL A 163 -7.77 -22.02 -9.21
CA VAL A 163 -8.82 -22.61 -10.04
C VAL A 163 -8.25 -23.49 -11.14
N MET A 164 -7.20 -23.06 -11.82
CA MET A 164 -6.66 -23.72 -13.01
C MET A 164 -5.46 -24.64 -12.73
N GLY A 165 -4.87 -24.56 -11.52
CA GLY A 165 -3.65 -25.31 -11.19
C GLY A 165 -2.50 -24.94 -12.14
N ASP A 166 -1.84 -25.97 -12.69
CA ASP A 166 -0.74 -25.79 -13.64
C ASP A 166 -1.22 -25.57 -15.08
N ASP A 167 -2.52 -25.71 -15.37
CA ASP A 167 -3.14 -25.50 -16.69
C ASP A 167 -3.46 -24.01 -16.97
N PHE A 168 -2.81 -23.09 -16.26
CA PHE A 168 -3.06 -21.65 -16.37
C PHE A 168 -2.50 -21.01 -17.66
N LYS A 169 -1.69 -21.72 -18.46
CA LYS A 169 -1.03 -21.17 -19.67
C LYS A 169 -1.97 -21.10 -20.89
N ARG A 170 -3.22 -20.78 -20.67
CA ARG A 170 -4.29 -20.59 -21.67
C ARG A 170 -5.34 -19.63 -21.15
N ALA A 171 -6.23 -19.13 -22.01
CA ALA A 171 -7.43 -18.43 -21.56
C ALA A 171 -8.30 -19.34 -20.66
N ALA A 172 -8.89 -18.78 -19.61
CA ALA A 172 -9.83 -19.50 -18.75
C ALA A 172 -11.15 -19.74 -19.48
N ARG A 173 -11.77 -20.89 -19.20
CA ARG A 173 -13.12 -21.21 -19.67
C ARG A 173 -14.16 -20.42 -18.85
N PRO A 174 -15.38 -20.20 -19.37
CA PRO A 174 -16.41 -19.46 -18.65
C PRO A 174 -16.70 -19.99 -17.24
N GLU A 175 -16.72 -21.30 -17.04
CA GLU A 175 -16.91 -21.93 -15.73
C GLU A 175 -15.74 -21.70 -14.77
N GLU A 176 -14.51 -21.61 -15.29
CA GLU A 176 -13.31 -21.26 -14.49
C GLU A 176 -13.35 -19.78 -14.07
N VAL A 177 -13.75 -18.88 -14.97
CA VAL A 177 -13.96 -17.47 -14.66
C VAL A 177 -15.03 -17.31 -13.57
N ALA A 178 -16.13 -18.05 -13.66
CA ALA A 178 -17.18 -18.03 -12.64
C ALA A 178 -16.67 -18.52 -11.26
N GLN A 179 -15.81 -19.54 -11.24
CA GLN A 179 -15.16 -20.02 -10.01
C GLN A 179 -14.19 -18.96 -9.44
N MET A 180 -13.38 -18.34 -10.29
CA MET A 180 -12.50 -17.25 -9.88
C MET A 180 -13.29 -16.08 -9.27
N ALA A 181 -14.38 -15.68 -9.91
CA ALA A 181 -15.28 -14.63 -9.42
C ALA A 181 -15.86 -14.97 -8.04
N ALA A 182 -16.22 -16.25 -7.80
CA ALA A 182 -16.69 -16.69 -6.49
C ALA A 182 -15.60 -16.63 -5.40
N LEU A 183 -14.35 -16.92 -5.75
CA LEU A 183 -13.23 -16.80 -4.81
C LEU A 183 -12.89 -15.32 -4.52
N VAL A 184 -12.99 -14.43 -5.50
CA VAL A 184 -12.87 -12.98 -5.25
C VAL A 184 -13.98 -12.50 -4.32
N ASP A 185 -15.23 -12.96 -4.54
CA ASP A 185 -16.37 -12.64 -3.67
C ASP A 185 -16.13 -13.12 -2.22
N GLN A 186 -15.57 -14.32 -2.05
CA GLN A 186 -15.15 -14.82 -0.73
C GLN A 186 -14.12 -13.90 -0.08
N ALA A 187 -13.02 -13.58 -0.77
CA ALA A 187 -11.95 -12.73 -0.24
C ALA A 187 -12.46 -11.32 0.15
N MET A 188 -13.35 -10.75 -0.67
CA MET A 188 -13.96 -9.44 -0.37
C MET A 188 -14.82 -9.48 0.88
N ARG A 189 -15.56 -10.58 1.12
CA ARG A 189 -16.29 -10.78 2.39
C ARG A 189 -15.38 -11.00 3.58
N GLU A 190 -14.23 -11.63 3.38
CA GLU A 190 -13.23 -11.88 4.40
C GLU A 190 -12.45 -10.62 4.80
N GLY A 191 -12.54 -9.51 4.04
CA GLY A 191 -11.94 -8.22 4.38
C GLY A 191 -10.91 -7.70 3.39
N ALA A 192 -10.79 -8.30 2.19
CA ALA A 192 -10.02 -7.69 1.11
C ALA A 192 -10.62 -6.34 0.72
N VAL A 193 -9.78 -5.35 0.40
CA VAL A 193 -10.21 -3.99 0.08
C VAL A 193 -10.33 -3.72 -1.43
N GLY A 194 -9.86 -4.65 -2.26
CA GLY A 194 -9.89 -4.55 -3.71
C GLY A 194 -9.23 -5.75 -4.36
N LEU A 195 -9.07 -5.68 -5.68
CA LEU A 195 -8.43 -6.69 -6.53
C LEU A 195 -7.10 -6.16 -7.07
N SER A 196 -6.04 -6.95 -6.99
CA SER A 196 -4.77 -6.67 -7.69
C SER A 196 -4.55 -7.63 -8.85
N SER A 197 -3.82 -7.19 -9.87
CA SER A 197 -3.28 -8.06 -10.90
C SER A 197 -1.85 -7.69 -11.29
N GLY A 198 -1.10 -8.68 -11.80
CA GLY A 198 0.17 -8.50 -12.48
C GLY A 198 0.09 -9.20 -13.82
N LEU A 199 -0.35 -8.45 -14.83
CA LEU A 199 -0.70 -9.02 -16.14
C LEU A 199 0.52 -9.27 -17.04
N GLU A 200 1.67 -8.73 -16.69
CA GLU A 200 2.95 -9.04 -17.33
C GLU A 200 3.54 -10.36 -16.84
N TYR A 201 3.32 -10.70 -15.56
CA TYR A 201 3.86 -11.91 -14.94
C TYR A 201 3.21 -13.18 -15.47
N GLU A 202 3.92 -14.31 -15.37
CA GLU A 202 3.60 -15.57 -16.06
C GLU A 202 2.13 -15.98 -15.89
N VAL A 203 1.60 -16.00 -14.67
CA VAL A 203 0.23 -16.48 -14.42
C VAL A 203 -0.82 -15.51 -14.99
N GLY A 204 -0.65 -14.20 -14.73
CA GLY A 204 -1.59 -13.16 -15.16
C GLY A 204 -1.61 -12.96 -16.67
N SER A 205 -0.47 -13.14 -17.33
CA SER A 205 -0.29 -12.80 -18.75
C SER A 205 -1.09 -13.69 -19.72
N TYR A 206 -1.58 -14.85 -19.29
CA TYR A 206 -2.46 -15.71 -20.10
C TYR A 206 -3.95 -15.39 -19.92
N SER A 207 -4.30 -14.45 -19.02
CA SER A 207 -5.68 -14.02 -18.86
C SER A 207 -6.14 -13.12 -19.97
N THR A 208 -7.42 -13.15 -20.29
CA THR A 208 -8.06 -12.18 -21.17
C THR A 208 -8.50 -10.96 -20.36
N THR A 209 -8.71 -9.82 -21.04
CA THR A 209 -9.25 -8.62 -20.41
C THR A 209 -10.62 -8.87 -19.77
N GLU A 210 -11.48 -9.65 -20.45
CA GLU A 210 -12.83 -10.00 -19.98
C GLU A 210 -12.79 -10.82 -18.67
N GLU A 211 -11.83 -11.74 -18.53
CA GLU A 211 -11.60 -12.48 -17.28
C GLU A 211 -11.35 -11.51 -16.12
N VAL A 212 -10.44 -10.54 -16.32
CA VAL A 212 -10.10 -9.54 -15.29
C VAL A 212 -11.29 -8.64 -15.01
N VAL A 213 -12.05 -8.21 -16.03
CA VAL A 213 -13.27 -7.40 -15.87
C VAL A 213 -14.30 -8.09 -14.99
N GLU A 214 -14.53 -9.41 -15.18
CA GLU A 214 -15.50 -10.15 -14.35
C GLU A 214 -15.08 -10.17 -12.88
N MET A 215 -13.81 -10.40 -12.58
CA MET A 215 -13.32 -10.36 -11.20
C MET A 215 -13.32 -8.95 -10.61
N ALA A 216 -12.92 -7.94 -11.38
CA ALA A 216 -12.96 -6.54 -10.98
C ALA A 216 -14.41 -6.08 -10.68
N ARG A 217 -15.38 -6.52 -11.48
CA ARG A 217 -16.80 -6.26 -11.23
C ARG A 217 -17.27 -6.82 -9.89
N VAL A 218 -16.76 -7.99 -9.49
CA VAL A 218 -17.03 -8.53 -8.14
C VAL A 218 -16.48 -7.60 -7.06
N ALA A 219 -15.20 -7.21 -7.14
CA ALA A 219 -14.60 -6.29 -6.20
C ALA A 219 -15.37 -4.95 -6.13
N GLY A 220 -15.81 -4.44 -7.29
CA GLY A 220 -16.62 -3.22 -7.39
C GLY A 220 -17.94 -3.28 -6.62
N ARG A 221 -18.64 -4.43 -6.58
CA ARG A 221 -19.88 -4.60 -5.79
C ARG A 221 -19.69 -4.36 -4.29
N TYR A 222 -18.48 -4.61 -3.79
CA TYR A 222 -18.09 -4.33 -2.42
C TYR A 222 -17.55 -2.90 -2.22
N GLY A 223 -17.59 -2.08 -3.27
CA GLY A 223 -16.98 -0.76 -3.27
C GLY A 223 -15.45 -0.81 -3.23
N GLY A 224 -14.84 -1.91 -3.66
CA GLY A 224 -13.40 -2.03 -3.82
C GLY A 224 -12.88 -1.25 -5.02
N PHE A 225 -11.59 -1.38 -5.28
CA PHE A 225 -10.91 -0.81 -6.45
C PHE A 225 -10.03 -1.88 -7.11
N TYR A 226 -9.57 -1.59 -8.32
CA TYR A 226 -8.64 -2.43 -9.06
C TYR A 226 -7.29 -1.75 -9.17
N ILE A 227 -6.22 -2.48 -8.90
CA ILE A 227 -4.84 -2.03 -9.01
C ILE A 227 -4.05 -3.03 -9.86
N SER A 228 -3.18 -2.55 -10.73
CA SER A 228 -2.50 -3.44 -11.67
C SER A 228 -1.06 -3.03 -11.96
N HIS A 229 -0.14 -4.00 -11.82
CA HIS A 229 1.01 -4.10 -12.70
C HIS A 229 0.47 -4.44 -14.09
N ILE A 230 0.59 -3.53 -15.04
CA ILE A 230 -0.05 -3.62 -16.36
C ILE A 230 0.53 -4.76 -17.20
N ARG A 231 -0.10 -5.06 -18.34
CA ARG A 231 0.24 -6.25 -19.15
C ARG A 231 1.59 -6.18 -19.86
N ASP A 232 2.08 -4.98 -20.11
CA ASP A 232 3.34 -4.72 -20.78
C ASP A 232 3.85 -3.35 -20.36
N GLU A 233 4.98 -3.30 -19.68
CA GLU A 233 5.65 -2.07 -19.27
C GLU A 233 6.76 -1.66 -20.26
N ALA A 234 6.86 -2.38 -21.39
CA ALA A 234 7.79 -2.17 -22.48
C ALA A 234 7.14 -1.44 -23.65
N ASP A 235 7.35 -1.92 -24.86
CA ASP A 235 6.93 -1.27 -26.12
C ASP A 235 5.40 -1.12 -26.26
N LYS A 236 4.61 -1.95 -25.57
CA LYS A 236 3.13 -1.90 -25.58
C LYS A 236 2.52 -1.29 -24.32
N SER A 237 3.30 -0.51 -23.58
CA SER A 237 2.83 0.09 -22.32
C SER A 237 1.56 0.95 -22.50
N PHE A 238 1.45 1.70 -23.60
CA PHE A 238 0.24 2.51 -23.88
C PHE A 238 -1.00 1.66 -24.17
N GLU A 239 -0.86 0.48 -24.79
CA GLU A 239 -1.96 -0.47 -24.98
C GLU A 239 -2.38 -1.08 -23.64
N ALA A 240 -1.42 -1.45 -22.81
CA ALA A 240 -1.65 -2.00 -21.49
C ALA A 240 -2.32 -0.98 -20.55
N GLN A 241 -1.95 0.29 -20.64
CA GLN A 241 -2.63 1.38 -19.92
C GLN A 241 -4.08 1.58 -20.41
N ARG A 242 -4.35 1.46 -21.72
CA ARG A 242 -5.72 1.47 -22.23
C ARG A 242 -6.53 0.28 -21.72
N GLU A 243 -5.93 -0.89 -21.60
CA GLU A 243 -6.56 -2.08 -20.99
C GLU A 243 -6.94 -1.82 -19.54
N LEU A 244 -6.04 -1.23 -18.71
CA LEU A 244 -6.35 -0.84 -17.34
C LEU A 244 -7.59 0.07 -17.28
N LEU A 245 -7.63 1.11 -18.12
CA LEU A 245 -8.77 2.02 -18.19
C LEU A 245 -10.05 1.32 -18.68
N GLN A 246 -9.95 0.39 -19.62
CA GLN A 246 -11.06 -0.44 -20.09
C GLN A 246 -11.62 -1.29 -18.96
N ILE A 247 -10.78 -1.99 -18.21
CA ILE A 247 -11.18 -2.82 -17.06
C ILE A 247 -11.98 -1.98 -16.06
N GLY A 248 -11.45 -0.80 -15.68
CA GLY A 248 -12.14 0.08 -14.74
C GLY A 248 -13.51 0.55 -15.24
N ARG A 249 -13.58 0.93 -16.51
CA ARG A 249 -14.83 1.41 -17.14
C ARG A 249 -15.88 0.30 -17.25
N GLU A 250 -15.50 -0.88 -17.70
CA GLU A 250 -16.42 -2.01 -17.90
C GLU A 250 -16.86 -2.67 -16.60
N ALA A 251 -15.98 -2.71 -15.60
CA ALA A 251 -16.29 -3.21 -14.28
C ALA A 251 -16.96 -2.18 -13.36
N GLY A 252 -16.92 -0.90 -13.71
CA GLY A 252 -17.58 0.18 -12.98
C GLY A 252 -16.92 0.46 -11.61
N LEU A 253 -15.58 0.41 -11.52
CA LEU A 253 -14.85 0.67 -10.28
C LEU A 253 -13.61 1.56 -10.50
N PRO A 254 -13.10 2.20 -9.42
CA PRO A 254 -11.85 2.95 -9.48
C PRO A 254 -10.66 2.08 -9.87
N VAL A 255 -9.70 2.66 -10.62
CA VAL A 255 -8.47 1.97 -10.99
C VAL A 255 -7.22 2.72 -10.53
N GLN A 256 -6.16 1.98 -10.30
CA GLN A 256 -4.83 2.50 -9.99
C GLN A 256 -3.79 1.78 -10.85
N ASP A 257 -3.01 2.53 -11.60
CA ASP A 257 -1.82 2.04 -12.29
C ASP A 257 -0.67 1.98 -11.28
N THR A 258 -0.14 0.77 -11.02
CA THR A 258 0.92 0.61 -10.03
C THR A 258 2.27 1.06 -10.59
N HIS A 259 3.12 1.61 -9.72
CA HIS A 259 4.51 1.96 -10.03
C HIS A 259 4.69 2.50 -11.46
N ILE A 260 3.79 3.42 -11.89
CA ILE A 260 3.75 3.98 -13.23
C ILE A 260 5.13 4.37 -13.73
N LYS A 261 5.52 3.87 -14.89
CA LYS A 261 6.82 4.11 -15.47
C LYS A 261 6.82 4.08 -16.99
N ILE A 262 7.88 4.59 -17.57
CA ILE A 262 8.32 4.40 -18.96
C ILE A 262 9.69 3.73 -18.88
N ALA A 263 9.79 2.45 -19.30
CA ALA A 263 10.91 1.60 -18.90
C ALA A 263 11.76 1.07 -20.06
N THR A 264 11.44 1.36 -21.33
CA THR A 264 12.22 0.86 -22.48
C THR A 264 12.56 1.96 -23.48
N VAL A 265 13.62 1.73 -24.26
CA VAL A 265 14.13 2.69 -25.27
C VAL A 265 13.08 3.10 -26.31
N GLY A 266 12.13 2.21 -26.62
CA GLY A 266 11.06 2.48 -27.59
C GLY A 266 10.03 3.51 -27.15
N VAL A 267 9.93 3.74 -25.83
CA VAL A 267 8.94 4.63 -25.23
C VAL A 267 9.52 5.71 -24.33
N TRP A 268 10.83 5.75 -24.07
CA TRP A 268 11.46 6.79 -23.27
C TRP A 268 11.06 8.20 -23.71
N TYR A 269 10.93 9.13 -22.75
CA TYR A 269 10.54 10.53 -22.92
C TYR A 269 9.09 10.73 -23.41
N ARG A 270 8.24 9.71 -23.25
CA ARG A 270 6.83 9.76 -23.68
C ARG A 270 5.82 9.73 -22.54
N ALA A 271 6.24 9.98 -21.30
CA ALA A 271 5.34 10.02 -20.14
C ALA A 271 4.14 10.99 -20.32
N ALA A 272 4.33 12.07 -21.09
CA ALA A 272 3.25 13.02 -21.40
C ALA A 272 2.07 12.38 -22.17
N GLU A 273 2.31 11.30 -22.93
CA GLU A 273 1.22 10.58 -23.63
C GLU A 273 0.36 9.79 -22.64
N THR A 274 0.99 9.14 -21.66
CA THR A 274 0.29 8.48 -20.55
C THR A 274 -0.51 9.48 -19.72
N VAL A 275 0.11 10.61 -19.34
CA VAL A 275 -0.55 11.68 -18.59
C VAL A 275 -1.80 12.16 -19.33
N LYS A 276 -1.68 12.47 -20.63
CA LYS A 276 -2.81 12.88 -21.44
C LYS A 276 -3.93 11.82 -21.45
N MET A 277 -3.61 10.57 -21.63
CA MET A 277 -4.57 9.46 -21.66
C MET A 277 -5.35 9.36 -20.34
N TYR A 278 -4.64 9.47 -19.21
CA TYR A 278 -5.26 9.38 -17.89
C TYR A 278 -6.08 10.63 -17.54
N ASP A 279 -5.60 11.82 -17.92
CA ASP A 279 -6.37 13.05 -17.75
C ASP A 279 -7.65 13.04 -18.60
N ASP A 280 -7.58 12.56 -19.85
CA ASP A 280 -8.77 12.40 -20.71
C ASP A 280 -9.79 11.44 -20.07
N ALA A 281 -9.35 10.30 -19.50
CA ALA A 281 -10.21 9.35 -18.80
C ALA A 281 -10.82 9.97 -17.53
N ARG A 282 -10.05 10.73 -16.76
CA ARG A 282 -10.50 11.46 -15.56
C ARG A 282 -11.50 12.54 -15.90
N HIS A 283 -11.28 13.32 -16.96
CA HIS A 283 -12.23 14.32 -17.47
C HIS A 283 -13.53 13.67 -17.96
N ALA A 284 -13.47 12.44 -18.46
CA ALA A 284 -14.66 11.64 -18.80
C ALA A 284 -15.38 11.04 -17.58
N GLY A 285 -14.91 11.32 -16.34
CA GLY A 285 -15.53 10.90 -15.09
C GLY A 285 -15.04 9.55 -14.55
N GLN A 286 -13.98 8.94 -15.13
CA GLN A 286 -13.40 7.72 -14.61
C GLN A 286 -12.49 8.06 -13.41
N ASP A 287 -12.62 7.30 -12.34
CA ASP A 287 -11.75 7.41 -11.16
C ASP A 287 -10.44 6.66 -11.38
N VAL A 288 -9.41 7.39 -11.81
CA VAL A 288 -8.07 6.88 -12.12
C VAL A 288 -7.04 7.56 -11.23
N THR A 289 -6.17 6.76 -10.63
CA THR A 289 -4.94 7.20 -9.96
C THR A 289 -3.78 6.34 -10.44
N ALA A 290 -2.57 6.74 -10.09
CA ALA A 290 -1.37 5.92 -10.20
C ALA A 290 -0.50 6.10 -8.96
N ASP A 291 0.48 5.24 -8.79
CA ASP A 291 1.54 5.41 -7.80
C ASP A 291 2.93 5.33 -8.45
N CYS A 292 3.93 5.91 -7.79
CA CYS A 292 5.29 5.99 -8.31
C CYS A 292 6.29 6.02 -7.15
N TYR A 293 7.42 5.33 -7.32
CA TYR A 293 8.57 5.41 -6.42
C TYR A 293 9.65 6.33 -6.99
N PRO A 294 10.50 6.98 -6.15
CA PRO A 294 11.45 8.00 -6.59
C PRO A 294 12.82 7.41 -7.00
N TYR A 295 12.83 6.32 -7.74
CA TYR A 295 14.05 5.66 -8.23
C TYR A 295 13.98 5.45 -9.74
N ASP A 296 15.13 5.58 -10.41
CA ASP A 296 15.34 5.37 -11.85
C ASP A 296 15.49 3.88 -12.23
N ALA A 297 15.23 3.01 -11.27
CA ALA A 297 15.41 1.57 -11.39
C ALA A 297 14.23 0.80 -10.82
N TRP A 298 13.83 -0.28 -11.47
CA TRP A 298 12.86 -1.26 -10.99
C TRP A 298 13.54 -2.54 -10.50
N HIS A 299 12.83 -3.39 -9.77
CA HIS A 299 13.29 -4.70 -9.33
C HIS A 299 12.23 -5.77 -9.63
N SER A 300 12.64 -6.87 -10.29
CA SER A 300 11.79 -8.00 -10.64
C SER A 300 12.63 -9.26 -10.88
N ASN A 301 12.05 -10.30 -11.50
CA ASN A 301 12.79 -11.44 -12.04
C ASN A 301 13.20 -11.19 -13.51
N PHE A 302 14.15 -11.97 -14.02
CA PHE A 302 14.65 -11.79 -15.38
C PHE A 302 13.65 -12.08 -16.50
N ARG A 303 12.59 -12.88 -16.24
CA ARG A 303 11.63 -13.26 -17.29
C ARG A 303 10.73 -12.11 -17.74
N VAL A 304 10.55 -11.05 -16.91
CA VAL A 304 9.81 -9.85 -17.33
C VAL A 304 10.45 -9.13 -18.51
N LEU A 305 11.76 -9.29 -18.72
CA LEU A 305 12.48 -8.69 -19.84
C LEU A 305 12.03 -9.21 -21.21
N VAL A 306 11.41 -10.39 -21.27
CA VAL A 306 11.06 -11.07 -22.53
C VAL A 306 9.52 -11.23 -22.63
N PRO A 307 8.77 -10.17 -23.02
CA PRO A 307 7.31 -10.17 -23.00
C PRO A 307 6.67 -11.26 -23.88
N ASN A 308 7.32 -11.65 -24.96
CA ASN A 308 6.86 -12.74 -25.85
C ASN A 308 7.11 -14.15 -25.31
N LYS A 309 7.75 -14.28 -24.12
CA LYS A 309 8.06 -15.52 -23.40
C LYS A 309 8.91 -16.54 -24.13
N LYS A 310 9.62 -16.11 -25.15
CA LYS A 310 10.61 -16.94 -25.88
C LYS A 310 11.97 -16.86 -25.19
N TYR A 311 12.04 -17.36 -23.96
CA TYR A 311 13.21 -17.24 -23.06
C TYR A 311 14.47 -17.93 -23.58
N ASP A 312 14.33 -18.87 -24.54
CA ASP A 312 15.42 -19.64 -25.16
C ASP A 312 15.80 -19.14 -26.56
N ASP A 313 15.08 -18.13 -27.08
CA ASP A 313 15.29 -17.58 -28.41
C ASP A 313 16.29 -16.41 -28.36
N PRO A 314 17.50 -16.56 -28.94
CA PRO A 314 18.54 -15.53 -28.84
C PRO A 314 18.13 -14.16 -29.43
N GLU A 315 17.27 -14.13 -30.46
CA GLU A 315 16.79 -12.90 -31.04
C GLU A 315 15.88 -12.14 -30.07
N SER A 316 14.90 -12.83 -29.45
CA SER A 316 14.01 -12.26 -28.45
C SER A 316 14.76 -11.76 -27.22
N VAL A 317 15.75 -12.54 -26.73
CA VAL A 317 16.56 -12.19 -25.56
C VAL A 317 17.51 -11.03 -25.85
N SER A 318 18.14 -11.02 -27.03
CA SER A 318 19.00 -9.90 -27.46
C SER A 318 18.18 -8.61 -27.62
N ARG A 319 16.96 -8.71 -28.14
CA ARG A 319 16.03 -7.57 -28.24
C ARG A 319 15.66 -7.05 -26.85
N ALA A 320 15.33 -7.92 -25.89
CA ALA A 320 15.03 -7.54 -24.51
C ALA A 320 16.18 -6.77 -23.83
N ILE A 321 17.44 -7.22 -24.05
CA ILE A 321 18.63 -6.50 -23.57
C ILE A 321 18.76 -5.12 -24.23
N TYR A 322 18.48 -5.01 -25.52
CA TYR A 322 18.48 -3.73 -26.23
C TYR A 322 17.40 -2.78 -25.69
N ASP A 323 16.20 -3.30 -25.44
CA ASP A 323 15.04 -2.50 -25.00
C ASP A 323 15.26 -1.82 -23.64
N VAL A 324 16.10 -2.39 -22.79
CA VAL A 324 16.51 -1.79 -21.51
C VAL A 324 17.79 -0.94 -21.62
N GLY A 325 18.24 -0.62 -22.84
CA GLY A 325 19.42 0.21 -23.07
C GLY A 325 20.76 -0.52 -22.89
N GLY A 326 20.74 -1.86 -22.77
CA GLY A 326 21.94 -2.70 -22.74
C GLY A 326 22.18 -3.46 -21.44
N PRO A 327 23.09 -4.45 -21.46
CA PRO A 327 23.32 -5.37 -20.35
C PRO A 327 23.96 -4.70 -19.12
N GLN A 328 24.59 -3.54 -19.26
CA GLN A 328 25.15 -2.74 -18.17
C GLN A 328 24.08 -2.11 -17.27
N ASN A 329 22.82 -2.03 -17.71
CA ASN A 329 21.69 -1.50 -16.97
C ASN A 329 20.98 -2.56 -16.11
N LEU A 330 21.36 -3.82 -16.22
CA LEU A 330 20.77 -4.95 -15.51
C LEU A 330 21.71 -5.43 -14.41
N LEU A 331 21.38 -5.14 -13.14
CA LEU A 331 22.14 -5.57 -11.97
C LEU A 331 21.53 -6.85 -11.40
N ILE A 332 22.31 -7.92 -11.29
CA ILE A 332 21.89 -9.20 -10.73
C ILE A 332 21.81 -9.08 -9.21
N THR A 333 20.65 -9.37 -8.61
CA THR A 333 20.43 -9.22 -7.17
C THR A 333 20.30 -10.54 -6.43
N ASP A 334 19.85 -11.60 -7.11
CA ASP A 334 19.65 -12.93 -6.54
C ASP A 334 19.77 -13.98 -7.64
N TYR A 335 20.80 -14.83 -7.56
CA TYR A 335 20.96 -15.94 -8.48
C TYR A 335 21.69 -17.09 -7.80
N LYS A 336 20.92 -18.02 -7.21
CA LYS A 336 21.43 -19.11 -6.39
C LYS A 336 22.42 -20.06 -7.09
N PRO A 337 22.26 -20.39 -8.40
CA PRO A 337 23.22 -21.23 -9.11
C PRO A 337 24.64 -20.64 -9.12
N HIS A 338 24.75 -19.31 -9.21
CA HIS A 338 26.02 -18.58 -9.29
C HIS A 338 25.97 -17.32 -8.40
N PRO A 339 26.06 -17.47 -7.05
CA PRO A 339 25.98 -16.33 -6.13
C PRO A 339 27.08 -15.28 -6.35
N GLU A 340 28.20 -15.66 -6.99
CA GLU A 340 29.28 -14.76 -7.37
C GLU A 340 28.88 -13.70 -8.42
N TYR A 341 27.73 -13.86 -9.10
CA TYR A 341 27.21 -12.84 -10.01
C TYR A 341 26.38 -11.77 -9.29
N GLU A 342 25.94 -12.01 -8.06
CA GLU A 342 25.19 -11.01 -7.30
C GLU A 342 26.02 -9.73 -7.10
N GLY A 343 25.39 -8.57 -7.28
CA GLY A 343 26.04 -7.27 -7.23
C GLY A 343 26.81 -6.88 -8.50
N HIS A 344 26.82 -7.73 -9.54
CA HIS A 344 27.41 -7.44 -10.84
C HIS A 344 26.33 -7.17 -11.88
N THR A 345 26.64 -6.33 -12.87
CA THR A 345 25.75 -6.18 -14.02
C THR A 345 25.80 -7.43 -14.91
N LEU A 346 24.73 -7.63 -15.71
CA LEU A 346 24.71 -8.73 -16.69
C LEU A 346 25.93 -8.70 -17.62
N GLU A 347 26.39 -7.49 -17.98
CA GLU A 347 27.62 -7.31 -18.78
C GLU A 347 28.87 -7.82 -18.05
N GLN A 348 29.00 -7.48 -16.75
CA GLN A 348 30.14 -7.90 -15.94
C GLN A 348 30.15 -9.42 -15.70
N ALA A 349 29.00 -9.98 -15.36
CA ALA A 349 28.84 -11.42 -15.16
C ALA A 349 29.11 -12.22 -16.44
N ALA A 350 28.63 -11.74 -17.59
CA ALA A 350 28.92 -12.34 -18.89
C ALA A 350 30.44 -12.35 -19.22
N LYS A 351 31.14 -11.25 -18.90
CA LYS A 351 32.60 -11.16 -19.03
C LYS A 351 33.33 -12.15 -18.10
N MET A 352 32.85 -12.29 -16.83
CA MET A 352 33.43 -13.27 -15.89
C MET A 352 33.26 -14.70 -16.41
N ARG A 353 32.11 -15.01 -17.01
CA ARG A 353 31.78 -16.32 -17.59
C ARG A 353 32.47 -16.59 -18.94
N GLY A 354 32.88 -15.52 -19.68
CA GLY A 354 33.49 -15.62 -21.01
C GLY A 354 32.47 -15.92 -22.10
N ILE A 355 31.20 -15.53 -21.93
CA ILE A 355 30.12 -15.72 -22.94
C ILE A 355 29.44 -14.39 -23.24
N SER A 356 28.52 -14.38 -24.19
CA SER A 356 27.73 -13.18 -24.50
C SER A 356 26.71 -12.90 -23.38
N ALA A 357 26.26 -11.65 -23.22
CA ALA A 357 25.20 -11.29 -22.30
C ALA A 357 23.87 -11.98 -22.64
N THR A 358 23.61 -12.21 -23.92
CA THR A 358 22.44 -12.96 -24.41
C THR A 358 22.47 -14.40 -23.96
N ASP A 359 23.61 -15.08 -24.12
CA ASP A 359 23.76 -16.48 -23.70
C ASP A 359 23.62 -16.61 -22.18
N LEU A 360 24.25 -15.71 -21.41
CA LEU A 360 24.12 -15.70 -19.95
C LEU A 360 22.67 -15.47 -19.50
N LEU A 361 21.94 -14.54 -20.10
CA LEU A 361 20.55 -14.29 -19.75
C LEU A 361 19.67 -15.50 -20.06
N ILE A 362 19.92 -16.20 -21.17
CA ILE A 362 19.24 -17.46 -21.49
C ILE A 362 19.55 -18.53 -20.41
N GLU A 363 20.82 -18.70 -20.01
CA GLU A 363 21.22 -19.62 -18.95
C GLU A 363 20.45 -19.31 -17.64
N ILE A 364 20.46 -18.05 -17.17
CA ILE A 364 19.76 -17.61 -15.98
C ILE A 364 18.27 -17.97 -16.04
N MET A 365 17.57 -17.62 -17.12
CA MET A 365 16.13 -17.87 -17.26
C MET A 365 15.75 -19.37 -17.38
N ARG A 366 16.70 -20.23 -17.76
CA ARG A 366 16.50 -21.69 -17.77
C ARG A 366 16.66 -22.32 -16.41
N GLU A 367 17.63 -21.87 -15.64
CA GLU A 367 18.01 -22.50 -14.36
C GLU A 367 17.17 -22.00 -13.19
N ASP A 368 16.89 -20.69 -13.16
CA ASP A 368 16.08 -20.02 -12.15
C ASP A 368 15.49 -18.76 -12.76
N GLU A 369 14.55 -18.14 -12.05
CA GLU A 369 14.04 -16.84 -12.47
C GLU A 369 15.02 -15.71 -12.13
N GLY A 370 15.84 -15.87 -11.10
CA GLY A 370 16.77 -14.89 -10.58
C GLY A 370 16.12 -13.56 -10.21
N GLY A 371 16.87 -12.69 -9.53
CA GLY A 371 16.46 -11.32 -9.24
C GLY A 371 17.28 -10.32 -10.03
N VAL A 372 16.63 -9.29 -10.56
CA VAL A 372 17.29 -8.23 -11.36
C VAL A 372 16.78 -6.84 -11.00
N ILE A 373 17.68 -5.87 -10.96
CA ILE A 373 17.37 -4.45 -10.96
C ILE A 373 17.68 -3.90 -12.34
N GLY A 374 16.67 -3.27 -12.97
CA GLY A 374 16.84 -2.60 -14.27
C GLY A 374 16.89 -1.08 -14.11
N LYS A 375 18.05 -0.48 -14.39
CA LYS A 375 18.23 0.98 -14.42
C LYS A 375 17.80 1.53 -15.78
N THR A 376 16.51 1.75 -15.97
CA THR A 376 15.95 2.00 -17.30
C THR A 376 14.94 3.14 -17.34
N MET A 377 14.69 3.83 -16.22
CA MET A 377 13.71 4.91 -16.18
C MET A 377 14.41 6.27 -16.31
N MET A 378 13.85 7.14 -17.16
CA MET A 378 14.37 8.47 -17.39
C MET A 378 13.84 9.47 -16.35
N GLU A 379 14.72 10.32 -15.83
CA GLU A 379 14.36 11.35 -14.84
C GLU A 379 13.25 12.28 -15.33
N GLU A 380 13.26 12.63 -16.62
CA GLU A 380 12.25 13.50 -17.25
C GLU A 380 10.85 12.87 -17.21
N ASP A 381 10.75 11.56 -17.50
CA ASP A 381 9.49 10.83 -17.41
C ASP A 381 8.99 10.73 -15.96
N MET A 382 9.89 10.41 -15.02
CA MET A 382 9.57 10.37 -13.59
C MET A 382 9.07 11.74 -13.11
N ARG A 383 9.75 12.83 -13.48
CA ARG A 383 9.35 14.19 -13.15
C ARG A 383 7.99 14.53 -13.73
N THR A 384 7.69 14.09 -14.95
CA THR A 384 6.39 14.27 -15.60
C THR A 384 5.27 13.58 -14.82
N PHE A 385 5.49 12.36 -14.32
CA PHE A 385 4.52 11.66 -13.45
C PHE A 385 4.38 12.34 -12.08
N TYR A 386 5.48 12.71 -11.44
CA TYR A 386 5.43 13.42 -10.16
C TYR A 386 4.81 14.84 -10.27
N ALA A 387 4.69 15.41 -11.45
CA ALA A 387 3.94 16.66 -11.63
C ALA A 387 2.42 16.46 -11.53
N GLN A 388 1.89 15.23 -11.64
CA GLN A 388 0.46 14.97 -11.70
C GLN A 388 -0.16 14.85 -10.29
N PRO A 389 -1.28 15.55 -10.00
CA PRO A 389 -1.89 15.55 -8.66
C PRO A 389 -2.57 14.23 -8.27
N TRP A 390 -2.77 13.33 -9.21
CA TRP A 390 -3.38 12.02 -9.03
C TRP A 390 -2.36 10.88 -8.88
N VAL A 391 -1.06 11.18 -8.94
CA VAL A 391 0.02 10.21 -8.68
C VAL A 391 0.38 10.22 -7.19
N MET A 392 0.23 9.07 -6.56
CA MET A 392 0.62 8.82 -5.16
C MET A 392 2.10 8.46 -5.07
N VAL A 393 2.66 8.56 -3.88
CA VAL A 393 3.96 7.94 -3.55
C VAL A 393 3.70 6.53 -3.08
N SER A 394 4.41 5.56 -3.66
CA SER A 394 4.48 4.19 -3.18
C SER A 394 5.94 3.74 -3.13
N SER A 395 6.21 2.66 -2.41
CA SER A 395 7.58 2.13 -2.39
C SER A 395 7.81 1.07 -3.45
N ASP A 396 6.79 0.30 -3.80
CA ASP A 396 6.94 -0.99 -4.50
C ASP A 396 8.05 -1.82 -3.83
N GLY A 397 8.12 -1.63 -2.50
CA GLY A 397 9.14 -2.16 -1.62
C GLY A 397 8.63 -3.30 -0.76
N GLY A 398 9.48 -3.76 0.14
CA GLY A 398 9.14 -4.79 1.11
C GLY A 398 10.25 -4.98 2.13
N ILE A 399 9.91 -5.58 3.26
CA ILE A 399 10.87 -5.94 4.30
C ILE A 399 11.87 -6.95 3.73
N GLY A 400 13.16 -6.63 3.79
CA GLY A 400 14.24 -7.49 3.30
C GLY A 400 14.50 -7.42 1.79
N MET A 401 13.81 -6.53 1.04
CA MET A 401 14.01 -6.38 -0.40
C MET A 401 15.44 -5.92 -0.74
N LYS A 402 16.02 -6.47 -1.81
CA LYS A 402 17.38 -6.11 -2.31
C LYS A 402 17.37 -4.85 -3.22
N HIS A 403 16.43 -3.94 -3.01
CA HIS A 403 16.35 -2.66 -3.71
C HIS A 403 16.19 -1.52 -2.71
N PRO A 404 16.88 -0.38 -2.86
CA PRO A 404 16.83 0.73 -1.89
C PRO A 404 15.44 1.33 -1.68
N ARG A 405 14.50 1.13 -2.60
CA ARG A 405 13.11 1.61 -2.48
C ARG A 405 12.38 1.00 -1.26
N GLY A 406 12.80 -0.19 -0.79
CA GLY A 406 12.23 -0.85 0.39
C GLY A 406 12.49 -0.11 1.70
N ALA A 407 13.58 0.67 1.80
CA ALA A 407 13.99 1.36 3.04
C ALA A 407 14.14 2.88 2.89
N GLY A 408 14.03 3.45 1.68
CA GLY A 408 14.37 4.85 1.42
C GLY A 408 13.32 5.69 0.71
N THR A 409 12.23 5.14 0.21
CA THR A 409 11.29 5.84 -0.69
C THR A 409 10.74 7.14 -0.11
N TYR A 410 10.16 7.11 1.08
CA TYR A 410 9.46 8.27 1.66
C TYR A 410 10.43 9.37 2.08
N PRO A 411 11.55 9.06 2.77
CA PRO A 411 12.61 10.04 3.03
C PRO A 411 13.27 10.60 1.77
N LYS A 412 13.42 9.80 0.69
CA LYS A 412 13.92 10.29 -0.61
C LYS A 412 12.98 11.30 -1.23
N VAL A 413 11.67 11.09 -1.17
CA VAL A 413 10.69 12.09 -1.62
C VAL A 413 10.86 13.38 -0.84
N LEU A 414 10.90 13.33 0.49
CA LEU A 414 11.04 14.53 1.33
C LEU A 414 12.42 15.22 1.17
N GLY A 415 13.48 14.42 1.10
CA GLY A 415 14.85 14.92 1.00
C GLY A 415 15.21 15.36 -0.42
N ARG A 416 15.03 14.48 -1.41
CA ARG A 416 15.47 14.74 -2.78
C ARG A 416 14.41 15.52 -3.58
N LEU A 417 13.19 14.96 -3.74
CA LEU A 417 12.19 15.56 -4.62
C LEU A 417 11.67 16.91 -4.09
N VAL A 418 11.53 17.04 -2.77
CA VAL A 418 11.05 18.28 -2.17
C VAL A 418 12.19 19.26 -1.92
N ARG A 419 13.17 18.90 -1.06
CA ARG A 419 14.17 19.84 -0.56
C ARG A 419 15.26 20.18 -1.60
N GLU A 420 15.76 19.18 -2.35
CA GLU A 420 16.90 19.37 -3.25
C GLU A 420 16.48 19.67 -4.68
N TRP A 421 15.55 18.90 -5.25
CA TRP A 421 15.18 19.02 -6.66
C TRP A 421 13.98 19.93 -6.93
N HIS A 422 13.19 20.23 -5.89
CA HIS A 422 12.00 21.08 -5.98
C HIS A 422 10.95 20.60 -7.00
N TRP A 423 10.80 19.30 -7.16
CA TRP A 423 9.76 18.70 -8.02
C TRP A 423 8.38 18.82 -7.37
N LEU A 424 8.33 18.80 -6.04
CA LEU A 424 7.10 18.89 -5.23
C LEU A 424 7.27 19.92 -4.13
N SER A 425 6.18 20.58 -3.75
CA SER A 425 6.13 21.30 -2.47
C SER A 425 5.97 20.28 -1.33
N LEU A 426 6.45 20.62 -0.14
CA LEU A 426 6.35 19.75 1.04
C LEU A 426 4.89 19.39 1.38
N PRO A 427 3.92 20.34 1.41
CA PRO A 427 2.52 19.98 1.66
C PRO A 427 1.94 19.01 0.62
N GLU A 428 2.28 19.20 -0.66
CA GLU A 428 1.80 18.31 -1.73
C GLU A 428 2.42 16.92 -1.63
N ALA A 429 3.71 16.81 -1.30
CA ALA A 429 4.34 15.52 -1.05
C ALA A 429 3.64 14.78 0.11
N VAL A 430 3.38 15.47 1.24
CA VAL A 430 2.62 14.89 2.37
C VAL A 430 1.23 14.43 1.93
N ARG A 431 0.49 15.24 1.17
CA ARG A 431 -0.84 14.84 0.66
C ARG A 431 -0.78 13.53 -0.13
N ARG A 432 0.23 13.37 -0.99
CA ARG A 432 0.43 12.17 -1.84
C ARG A 432 0.90 10.94 -1.07
N MET A 433 1.40 11.12 0.13
CA MET A 433 1.82 10.06 1.03
C MET A 433 0.77 9.74 2.11
N THR A 434 -0.32 10.52 2.21
CA THR A 434 -1.26 10.42 3.32
C THR A 434 -2.73 10.44 2.88
N SER A 435 -3.33 11.61 2.67
CA SER A 435 -4.77 11.74 2.41
C SER A 435 -5.20 11.18 1.05
N LEU A 436 -4.37 11.32 0.01
CA LEU A 436 -4.67 10.75 -1.31
C LEU A 436 -4.70 9.22 -1.28
N PRO A 437 -3.66 8.52 -0.75
CA PRO A 437 -3.72 7.07 -0.56
C PRO A 437 -4.82 6.65 0.43
N ALA A 438 -5.05 7.36 1.54
CA ALA A 438 -6.15 7.07 2.46
C ALA A 438 -7.51 7.09 1.74
N TRP A 439 -7.75 8.11 0.91
CA TRP A 439 -8.95 8.21 0.09
C TRP A 439 -9.07 7.04 -0.89
N ARG A 440 -7.98 6.67 -1.60
CA ARG A 440 -7.95 5.53 -2.53
C ARG A 440 -8.33 4.22 -1.85
N VAL A 441 -7.75 3.95 -0.68
CA VAL A 441 -8.00 2.71 0.10
C VAL A 441 -9.27 2.80 0.96
N LYS A 442 -9.96 3.97 0.95
CA LYS A 442 -11.17 4.26 1.74
C LYS A 442 -10.99 4.21 3.25
N LEU A 443 -9.83 4.68 3.71
CA LEU A 443 -9.48 4.84 5.12
C LEU A 443 -9.87 6.26 5.59
N TYR A 444 -11.17 6.50 5.78
CA TYR A 444 -11.72 7.85 6.02
C TYR A 444 -11.40 8.43 7.39
N ASP A 445 -10.89 7.64 8.32
CA ASP A 445 -10.49 8.07 9.66
C ASP A 445 -8.97 8.28 9.82
N ARG A 446 -8.20 8.27 8.70
CA ARG A 446 -6.74 8.40 8.63
C ARG A 446 -6.28 9.34 7.53
N GLY A 447 -4.98 9.61 7.46
CA GLY A 447 -4.38 10.44 6.43
C GLY A 447 -4.54 11.95 6.64
N TRP A 448 -5.01 12.37 7.82
CA TRP A 448 -5.23 13.78 8.19
C TRP A 448 -4.80 14.07 9.63
N VAL A 449 -4.18 15.22 9.86
CA VAL A 449 -4.01 15.77 11.20
C VAL A 449 -5.22 16.65 11.51
N ARG A 450 -6.32 16.01 11.98
CA ARG A 450 -7.59 16.67 12.32
C ARG A 450 -8.22 16.01 13.54
N GLU A 451 -9.00 16.77 14.29
CA GLU A 451 -9.75 16.27 15.45
C GLU A 451 -10.65 15.09 15.06
N GLY A 452 -10.65 14.06 15.90
CA GLY A 452 -11.39 12.83 15.69
C GLY A 452 -10.70 11.77 14.84
N MET A 453 -9.65 12.12 14.06
CA MET A 453 -8.88 11.18 13.26
C MET A 453 -8.03 10.27 14.16
N VAL A 454 -7.70 9.08 13.66
CA VAL A 454 -6.75 8.19 14.32
C VAL A 454 -5.37 8.86 14.38
N ALA A 455 -4.72 8.76 15.52
CA ALA A 455 -3.40 9.32 15.74
C ALA A 455 -2.30 8.41 15.13
N ASP A 456 -2.37 8.22 13.81
CA ASP A 456 -1.28 7.73 12.98
C ASP A 456 -0.53 8.97 12.52
N LEU A 457 0.67 9.20 13.06
CA LEU A 457 1.40 10.47 12.91
C LEU A 457 2.88 10.23 12.64
N THR A 458 3.46 11.07 11.81
CA THR A 458 4.91 11.10 11.54
C THR A 458 5.47 12.48 11.81
N LEU A 459 6.47 12.54 12.70
CA LEU A 459 7.23 13.75 13.01
C LEU A 459 8.61 13.64 12.38
N PHE A 460 9.00 14.61 11.56
CA PHE A 460 10.29 14.58 10.86
C PHE A 460 10.95 15.95 10.80
N ASN A 461 12.27 15.93 10.65
CA ASN A 461 13.07 17.13 10.47
C ASN A 461 13.18 17.47 8.97
N PRO A 462 12.52 18.55 8.48
CA PRO A 462 12.52 18.88 7.05
C PRO A 462 13.90 19.26 6.50
N LYS A 463 14.88 19.59 7.37
CA LYS A 463 16.22 19.97 6.98
C LYS A 463 17.16 18.76 6.80
N THR A 464 16.89 17.67 7.51
CA THR A 464 17.82 16.52 7.56
C THR A 464 17.23 15.24 6.97
N VAL A 465 15.88 15.13 6.85
CA VAL A 465 15.23 13.93 6.32
C VAL A 465 15.78 13.56 4.94
N ILE A 466 16.28 12.32 4.81
CA ILE A 466 16.94 11.84 3.60
C ILE A 466 17.01 10.30 3.61
N ASP A 467 16.97 9.70 2.42
CA ASP A 467 17.31 8.30 2.21
C ASP A 467 18.82 8.04 2.41
N ARG A 468 19.16 6.85 2.91
CA ARG A 468 20.53 6.36 3.04
C ARG A 468 20.74 5.01 2.39
N SER A 469 19.65 4.36 2.00
CA SER A 469 19.71 3.09 1.27
C SER A 469 20.30 3.28 -0.12
N THR A 470 21.15 2.34 -0.53
CA THR A 470 21.78 2.29 -1.85
C THR A 470 21.57 0.90 -2.48
N PHE A 471 21.98 0.71 -3.72
CA PHE A 471 21.92 -0.62 -4.34
C PHE A 471 22.87 -1.63 -3.68
N GLU A 472 23.94 -1.15 -3.06
CA GLU A 472 24.91 -1.97 -2.29
C GLU A 472 24.44 -2.21 -0.86
N GLU A 473 23.77 -1.23 -0.23
CA GLU A 473 23.24 -1.29 1.14
C GLU A 473 21.72 -1.01 1.13
N PRO A 474 20.88 -1.89 0.53
CA PRO A 474 19.47 -1.58 0.28
C PRO A 474 18.61 -1.50 1.55
N GLN A 475 19.07 -2.07 2.67
CA GLN A 475 18.37 -2.07 3.96
C GLN A 475 18.83 -0.95 4.91
N LYS A 476 19.73 -0.07 4.47
CA LYS A 476 20.22 1.03 5.30
C LYS A 476 19.10 1.98 5.64
N LEU A 477 18.92 2.23 6.95
CA LEU A 477 17.83 3.06 7.45
C LEU A 477 18.03 4.52 7.04
N SER A 478 16.92 5.21 6.82
CA SER A 478 16.85 6.62 6.50
C SER A 478 17.13 7.49 7.73
N GLU A 479 17.41 8.79 7.54
CA GLU A 479 17.64 9.76 8.60
C GLU A 479 16.55 10.84 8.62
N GLY A 480 16.33 11.46 9.77
CA GLY A 480 15.48 12.64 9.95
C GLY A 480 14.00 12.35 10.17
N ILE A 481 13.59 11.07 10.25
CA ILE A 481 12.29 10.70 10.83
C ILE A 481 12.50 10.60 12.35
N GLU A 482 11.88 11.54 13.09
CA GLU A 482 12.12 11.68 14.52
C GLU A 482 11.21 10.79 15.36
N LYS A 483 9.90 10.79 15.06
CA LYS A 483 8.93 9.93 15.76
C LYS A 483 7.83 9.45 14.83
N VAL A 484 7.41 8.20 15.03
CA VAL A 484 6.22 7.65 14.37
C VAL A 484 5.27 7.08 15.40
N TYR A 485 4.02 7.48 15.30
CA TYR A 485 2.93 7.00 16.14
C TYR A 485 1.93 6.23 15.28
N VAL A 486 1.53 5.06 15.76
CA VAL A 486 0.45 4.25 15.17
C VAL A 486 -0.63 4.06 16.22
N SER A 487 -1.85 4.49 15.90
CA SER A 487 -2.97 4.50 16.87
C SER A 487 -2.57 5.15 18.23
N GLY A 488 -1.81 6.24 18.18
CA GLY A 488 -1.34 6.97 19.36
C GLY A 488 -0.17 6.34 20.12
N ALA A 489 0.27 5.15 19.75
CA ALA A 489 1.44 4.50 20.36
C ALA A 489 2.72 4.82 19.58
N LEU A 490 3.78 5.22 20.27
CA LEU A 490 5.08 5.48 19.68
C LEU A 490 5.72 4.16 19.23
N VAL A 491 5.96 3.99 17.93
CA VAL A 491 6.58 2.79 17.33
C VAL A 491 8.02 3.04 16.89
N TRP A 492 8.36 4.27 16.56
CA TRP A 492 9.71 4.71 16.18
C TRP A 492 10.11 5.94 16.97
N ASP A 493 11.30 5.93 17.55
CA ASP A 493 11.86 7.06 18.31
C ASP A 493 13.29 7.34 17.83
N HIS A 494 13.48 8.44 17.10
CA HIS A 494 14.72 8.93 16.50
C HIS A 494 15.43 7.91 15.59
N ASP A 495 16.07 6.90 16.15
CA ASP A 495 16.93 5.95 15.44
C ASP A 495 16.61 4.49 15.73
N HIS A 496 15.54 4.20 16.50
CA HIS A 496 15.20 2.84 16.88
C HIS A 496 13.68 2.58 16.98
N ALA A 497 13.32 1.34 16.76
CA ALA A 497 11.98 0.84 17.02
C ALA A 497 11.75 0.63 18.53
N THR A 498 10.61 1.09 19.06
CA THR A 498 10.29 1.00 20.49
C THR A 498 9.87 -0.39 20.95
N GLY A 499 9.66 -1.32 20.01
CA GLY A 499 9.13 -2.65 20.28
C GLY A 499 7.60 -2.72 20.36
N MET A 500 6.89 -1.58 20.29
CA MET A 500 5.43 -1.54 20.28
C MET A 500 4.86 -2.05 18.96
N ARG A 501 3.76 -2.81 19.04
CA ARG A 501 3.05 -3.38 17.89
C ARG A 501 1.56 -3.06 17.94
N PRO A 502 1.16 -1.79 17.82
CA PRO A 502 -0.23 -1.34 17.91
C PRO A 502 -0.99 -1.46 16.58
N GLY A 503 -0.34 -1.97 15.54
CA GLY A 503 -0.92 -2.05 14.20
C GLY A 503 -2.20 -2.86 14.14
N LYS A 504 -3.11 -2.42 13.29
CA LYS A 504 -4.43 -3.01 13.09
C LYS A 504 -4.56 -3.56 11.68
N VAL A 505 -5.34 -4.62 11.53
CA VAL A 505 -5.91 -4.99 10.23
C VAL A 505 -7.03 -4.00 9.95
N LEU A 506 -6.87 -3.25 8.86
CA LEU A 506 -7.83 -2.21 8.51
C LEU A 506 -8.99 -2.82 7.76
N PRO A 507 -10.24 -2.60 8.23
CA PRO A 507 -11.45 -2.93 7.50
C PRO A 507 -11.60 -2.01 6.28
N LYS A 508 -12.49 -2.44 5.39
CA LYS A 508 -13.01 -1.57 4.33
C LYS A 508 -13.54 -0.25 4.88
#